data_ccaf65f2df1ebe4a6bcc9d0c45a5b475
#
_entry.id   ccaf65f2df1ebe4a6bcc9d0c45a5b475
#
_cell.length_a   1.000
_cell.length_b   1.000
_cell.length_c   1.000
_cell.angle_alpha   90.00
_cell.angle_beta   90.00
_cell.angle_gamma   90.00
#
_symmetry.space_group_name_H-M   'P 1'
#
loop_
_entity.id
_entity.type
_entity.pdbx_description
1 polymer ?
#
loop_
_entity_poly.entity_id
_entity_poly.type
_entity_poly.pdbx_seq_one_letter_code
_entity_poly.pdbx_strand_id
1 'polypeptide(L)'
;HYADGALGQLFNDLDSNGLLDNTVVIIYGDHDARLPRSEYNYMYNYNKATDEMYDKDDPNYKEYDSYQYELGRKVPFIIWTKDMAGTKLNKEYTNVMGMYDVMPTIGNMLGFNNKYQLGHDIFNIKDQNIVVFPTGNWVTNKVYYNSQKGEYLSLDGSAISEEEIDKNSKYASKLLNVSNNVIVYD
;
A
#
# COMPACT_ATOMS: atom_id res chain seq x y z
N HIS A 1 -7.24 -11.47 16.44
CA HIS A 1 -8.26 -11.96 17.39
C HIS A 1 -8.59 -10.92 18.47
N TYR A 2 -7.64 -10.50 19.33
CA TYR A 2 -7.93 -9.52 20.39
C TYR A 2 -8.28 -8.14 19.81
N ALA A 3 -7.44 -7.61 18.93
CA ALA A 3 -7.67 -6.31 18.28
C ALA A 3 -8.94 -6.30 17.42
N ASP A 4 -9.24 -7.40 16.74
CA ASP A 4 -10.46 -7.58 15.96
C ASP A 4 -11.71 -7.54 16.87
N GLY A 5 -11.67 -8.23 18.01
CA GLY A 5 -12.75 -8.16 19.01
C GLY A 5 -12.94 -6.76 19.58
N ALA A 6 -11.87 -6.03 19.87
CA ALA A 6 -11.94 -4.66 20.36
C ALA A 6 -12.52 -3.69 19.30
N LEU A 7 -12.15 -3.88 18.02
CA LEU A 7 -12.73 -3.12 16.91
C LEU A 7 -14.23 -3.40 16.78
N GLY A 8 -14.64 -4.67 16.86
CA GLY A 8 -16.06 -5.04 16.85
C GLY A 8 -16.85 -4.39 17.99
N GLN A 9 -16.28 -4.36 19.20
CA GLN A 9 -16.89 -3.67 20.33
C GLN A 9 -17.02 -2.17 20.08
N LEU A 10 -16.00 -1.52 19.55
CA LEU A 10 -16.07 -0.09 19.19
C LEU A 10 -17.20 0.21 18.22
N PHE A 11 -17.36 -0.60 17.16
CA PHE A 11 -18.45 -0.43 16.21
C PHE A 11 -19.83 -0.60 16.86
N ASN A 12 -20.00 -1.61 17.73
CA ASN A 12 -21.23 -1.82 18.47
C ASN A 12 -21.56 -0.64 19.40
N ASP A 13 -20.56 -0.10 20.09
CA ASP A 13 -20.72 1.04 20.99
C ASP A 13 -21.10 2.31 20.21
N LEU A 14 -20.48 2.55 19.08
CA LEU A 14 -20.80 3.68 18.20
C LEU A 14 -22.21 3.56 17.62
N ASP A 15 -22.62 2.36 17.18
CA ASP A 15 -23.94 2.11 16.62
C ASP A 15 -25.05 2.27 17.68
N SER A 16 -24.87 1.68 18.85
CA SER A 16 -25.84 1.74 19.95
C SER A 16 -26.07 3.16 20.49
N ASN A 17 -25.09 4.06 20.29
CA ASN A 17 -25.19 5.48 20.62
C ASN A 17 -25.63 6.34 19.42
N GLY A 18 -25.99 5.76 18.27
CA GLY A 18 -26.44 6.47 17.08
C GLY A 18 -25.35 7.32 16.41
N LEU A 19 -24.08 7.07 16.71
CA LEU A 19 -22.95 7.86 16.20
C LEU A 19 -22.53 7.43 14.79
N LEU A 20 -22.79 6.17 14.40
CA LEU A 20 -22.39 5.66 13.07
C LEU A 20 -23.18 6.29 11.92
N ASP A 21 -24.35 6.85 12.15
CA ASP A 21 -25.21 7.41 11.10
C ASP A 21 -24.57 8.62 10.40
N ASN A 22 -23.68 9.33 11.10
CA ASN A 22 -22.97 10.50 10.58
C ASN A 22 -21.43 10.37 10.70
N THR A 23 -20.92 9.15 10.72
CA THR A 23 -19.49 8.90 10.93
C THR A 23 -18.88 8.17 9.75
N VAL A 24 -17.74 8.67 9.26
CA VAL A 24 -16.82 7.95 8.38
C VAL A 24 -15.74 7.32 9.24
N VAL A 25 -15.59 6.00 9.17
CA VAL A 25 -14.53 5.28 9.86
C VAL A 25 -13.40 5.02 8.86
N ILE A 26 -12.20 5.47 9.20
CA ILE A 26 -11.00 5.28 8.37
C ILE A 26 -10.01 4.45 9.17
N ILE A 27 -9.64 3.29 8.63
CA ILE A 27 -8.70 2.37 9.25
C ILE A 27 -7.53 2.17 8.27
N TYR A 28 -6.32 2.41 8.74
CA TYR A 28 -5.12 2.14 7.95
C TYR A 28 -3.95 1.75 8.84
N GLY A 29 -3.01 0.98 8.27
CA GLY A 29 -1.76 0.69 8.96
C GLY A 29 -0.79 1.86 8.78
N ASP A 30 -0.17 2.32 9.86
CA ASP A 30 0.86 3.35 9.83
C ASP A 30 2.22 2.82 9.38
N HIS A 31 2.43 1.51 9.49
CA HIS A 31 3.58 0.76 8.99
C HIS A 31 3.27 -0.74 8.88
N ASP A 32 4.13 -1.46 8.20
CA ASP A 32 4.11 -2.93 8.14
C ASP A 32 4.52 -3.57 9.47
N ALA A 33 4.44 -4.90 9.55
CA ALA A 33 4.79 -5.66 10.74
C ALA A 33 6.29 -5.56 11.14
N ARG A 34 7.14 -4.97 10.30
CA ARG A 34 8.59 -4.80 10.50
C ARG A 34 9.32 -6.13 10.79
N LEU A 35 8.81 -7.23 10.24
CA LEU A 35 9.45 -8.52 10.39
C LEU A 35 10.71 -8.58 9.52
N PRO A 36 11.78 -9.25 9.98
CA PRO A 36 12.92 -9.57 9.16
C PRO A 36 12.52 -10.41 7.93
N ARG A 37 13.29 -10.29 6.84
CA ARG A 37 13.05 -11.09 5.64
C ARG A 37 13.05 -12.60 5.91
N SER A 38 13.86 -13.07 6.84
CA SER A 38 13.90 -14.47 7.27
C SER A 38 12.56 -14.96 7.82
N GLU A 39 11.85 -14.12 8.58
CA GLU A 39 10.55 -14.46 9.14
C GLU A 39 9.47 -14.56 8.05
N TYR A 40 9.48 -13.64 7.07
CA TYR A 40 8.60 -13.74 5.92
C TYR A 40 8.88 -15.02 5.12
N ASN A 41 10.17 -15.32 4.86
CA ASN A 41 10.54 -16.56 4.17
C ASN A 41 10.04 -17.79 4.92
N TYR A 42 10.16 -17.83 6.25
CA TYR A 42 9.60 -18.89 7.08
C TYR A 42 8.09 -18.98 6.92
N MET A 43 7.35 -17.89 7.06
CA MET A 43 5.88 -17.88 6.97
C MET A 43 5.36 -18.40 5.62
N TYR A 44 6.06 -18.12 4.52
CA TYR A 44 5.66 -18.56 3.18
C TYR A 44 6.06 -19.98 2.84
N ASN A 45 7.09 -20.52 3.48
CA ASN A 45 7.66 -21.82 3.15
C ASN A 45 7.54 -22.87 4.27
N TYR A 46 6.84 -22.56 5.36
CA TYR A 46 6.55 -23.51 6.41
C TYR A 46 5.34 -24.37 6.05
N ASN A 47 5.55 -25.68 5.98
CA ASN A 47 4.52 -26.68 5.74
C ASN A 47 3.92 -27.16 7.07
N LYS A 48 2.73 -26.69 7.39
CA LYS A 48 2.01 -27.06 8.63
C LYS A 48 1.64 -28.52 8.72
N ALA A 49 1.58 -29.23 7.60
CA ALA A 49 1.20 -30.65 7.58
C ALA A 49 2.36 -31.58 7.97
N THR A 50 3.59 -31.19 7.68
CA THR A 50 4.80 -31.96 7.97
C THR A 50 5.62 -31.36 9.11
N ASP A 51 5.29 -30.15 9.57
CA ASP A 51 6.04 -29.38 10.57
C ASP A 51 7.48 -29.03 10.12
N GLU A 52 7.68 -28.90 8.81
CA GLU A 52 8.98 -28.67 8.17
C GLU A 52 8.91 -27.53 7.16
N MET A 53 10.08 -27.00 6.77
CA MET A 53 10.17 -26.03 5.66
C MET A 53 10.14 -26.77 4.32
N TYR A 54 9.49 -26.17 3.32
CA TYR A 54 9.64 -26.65 1.94
C TYR A 54 11.10 -26.53 1.50
N ASP A 55 11.62 -27.58 0.89
CA ASP A 55 12.90 -27.53 0.18
C ASP A 55 12.81 -26.62 -1.03
N LYS A 56 13.96 -26.04 -1.46
CA LYS A 56 13.99 -25.13 -2.61
C LYS A 56 13.49 -25.75 -3.92
N ASP A 57 13.59 -27.06 -4.03
CA ASP A 57 13.15 -27.85 -5.20
C ASP A 57 11.69 -28.27 -5.10
N ASP A 58 11.01 -28.00 -3.97
CA ASP A 58 9.59 -28.29 -3.80
C ASP A 58 8.74 -27.33 -4.65
N PRO A 59 7.73 -27.83 -5.40
CA PRO A 59 6.87 -26.99 -6.23
C PRO A 59 6.04 -25.97 -5.42
N ASN A 60 5.91 -26.12 -4.12
CA ASN A 60 5.25 -25.16 -3.24
C ASN A 60 6.22 -24.11 -2.68
N TYR A 61 7.54 -24.30 -2.84
CA TYR A 61 8.53 -23.33 -2.39
C TYR A 61 8.34 -21.99 -3.11
N LYS A 62 8.39 -20.90 -2.34
CA LYS A 62 8.31 -19.55 -2.85
C LYS A 62 9.60 -18.80 -2.53
N GLU A 63 10.31 -18.39 -3.57
CA GLU A 63 11.45 -17.48 -3.38
C GLU A 63 10.94 -16.17 -2.77
N TYR A 64 11.49 -15.81 -1.60
CA TYR A 64 11.19 -14.56 -0.93
C TYR A 64 12.37 -13.60 -1.06
N ASP A 65 12.49 -13.00 -2.23
CA ASP A 65 13.56 -12.08 -2.58
C ASP A 65 13.33 -10.66 -2.02
N SER A 66 14.20 -9.73 -2.36
CA SER A 66 14.07 -8.33 -1.91
C SER A 66 12.84 -7.64 -2.46
N TYR A 67 12.39 -8.02 -3.63
CA TYR A 67 11.18 -7.51 -4.25
C TYR A 67 9.92 -7.98 -3.50
N GLN A 68 9.80 -9.29 -3.24
CA GLN A 68 8.71 -9.83 -2.43
C GLN A 68 8.69 -9.19 -1.04
N TYR A 69 9.85 -8.99 -0.42
CA TYR A 69 9.96 -8.33 0.86
C TYR A 69 9.43 -6.89 0.82
N GLU A 70 9.81 -6.10 -0.18
CA GLU A 70 9.36 -4.71 -0.30
C GLU A 70 7.86 -4.61 -0.58
N LEU A 71 7.32 -5.45 -1.48
CA LEU A 71 5.88 -5.49 -1.78
C LEU A 71 5.03 -6.20 -0.72
N GLY A 72 5.62 -7.11 0.05
CA GLY A 72 4.94 -7.77 1.17
C GLY A 72 4.63 -6.83 2.34
N ARG A 73 5.19 -5.64 2.34
CA ARG A 73 4.98 -4.61 3.37
C ARG A 73 3.68 -3.81 3.21
N LYS A 74 2.72 -4.35 2.50
CA LYS A 74 1.41 -3.74 2.33
C LYS A 74 0.65 -3.66 3.65
N VAL A 75 -0.07 -2.56 3.82
CA VAL A 75 -0.97 -2.33 4.96
C VAL A 75 -2.39 -2.09 4.45
N PRO A 76 -3.42 -2.43 5.24
CA PRO A 76 -4.80 -2.13 4.86
C PRO A 76 -5.05 -0.62 4.87
N PHE A 77 -5.89 -0.17 3.95
CA PHE A 77 -6.53 1.14 3.99
C PHE A 77 -8.02 0.94 3.70
N ILE A 78 -8.86 1.20 4.69
CA ILE A 78 -10.29 0.94 4.66
C ILE A 78 -11.01 2.23 4.99
N ILE A 79 -11.98 2.61 4.14
CA ILE A 79 -12.91 3.70 4.39
C ILE A 79 -14.30 3.08 4.49
N TRP A 80 -14.98 3.30 5.60
CA TRP A 80 -16.26 2.70 5.87
C TRP A 80 -17.27 3.73 6.38
N THR A 81 -18.51 3.61 5.91
CA THR A 81 -19.69 4.30 6.47
C THR A 81 -20.84 3.31 6.57
N LYS A 82 -21.78 3.56 7.48
CA LYS A 82 -22.94 2.67 7.71
C LYS A 82 -23.77 2.44 6.45
N ASP A 83 -23.89 3.44 5.59
CA ASP A 83 -24.75 3.40 4.39
C ASP A 83 -24.01 2.93 3.11
N MET A 84 -22.76 2.52 3.21
CA MET A 84 -21.99 2.05 2.03
C MET A 84 -22.47 0.71 1.48
N ALA A 85 -23.10 -0.13 2.30
CA ALA A 85 -23.58 -1.44 1.87
C ALA A 85 -24.59 -1.30 0.72
N GLY A 86 -24.29 -1.94 -0.42
CA GLY A 86 -25.12 -1.88 -1.61
C GLY A 86 -24.93 -0.65 -2.52
N THR A 87 -24.05 0.27 -2.16
CA THR A 87 -23.70 1.42 -3.01
C THR A 87 -22.58 1.09 -4.01
N LYS A 88 -22.40 1.96 -5.04
CA LYS A 88 -21.27 1.87 -5.98
C LYS A 88 -19.91 2.11 -5.30
N LEU A 89 -19.89 2.62 -4.08
CA LEU A 89 -18.68 2.89 -3.30
C LEU A 89 -18.19 1.65 -2.56
N ASN A 90 -19.04 0.62 -2.39
CA ASN A 90 -18.63 -0.66 -1.81
C ASN A 90 -17.83 -1.48 -2.83
N LYS A 91 -16.57 -1.13 -2.99
CA LYS A 91 -15.64 -1.79 -3.91
C LYS A 91 -14.20 -1.76 -3.41
N GLU A 92 -13.40 -2.64 -3.93
CA GLU A 92 -11.95 -2.64 -3.78
C GLU A 92 -11.29 -1.76 -4.85
N TYR A 93 -10.31 -0.96 -4.44
CA TYR A 93 -9.45 -0.18 -5.32
C TYR A 93 -8.11 -0.88 -5.43
N THR A 94 -7.77 -1.33 -6.63
CA THR A 94 -6.62 -2.21 -6.89
C THR A 94 -5.39 -1.49 -7.44
N ASN A 95 -5.46 -0.16 -7.63
CA ASN A 95 -4.28 0.61 -7.99
C ASN A 95 -3.24 0.56 -6.86
N VAL A 96 -1.97 0.54 -7.24
CA VAL A 96 -0.91 0.73 -6.24
C VAL A 96 -1.08 2.08 -5.55
N MET A 97 -0.92 2.10 -4.23
CA MET A 97 -1.10 3.29 -3.39
C MET A 97 -0.01 3.34 -2.33
N GLY A 98 0.55 4.52 -2.12
CA GLY A 98 1.48 4.79 -1.02
C GLY A 98 0.75 5.35 0.20
N MET A 99 1.37 5.26 1.38
CA MET A 99 0.83 5.87 2.60
C MET A 99 0.60 7.37 2.46
N TYR A 100 1.36 8.05 1.62
CA TYR A 100 1.21 9.47 1.35
C TYR A 100 0.00 9.82 0.46
N ASP A 101 -0.67 8.82 -0.14
CA ASP A 101 -1.94 9.01 -0.87
C ASP A 101 -3.16 9.12 0.07
N VAL A 102 -3.01 8.74 1.35
CA VAL A 102 -4.07 8.79 2.36
C VAL A 102 -4.54 10.24 2.59
N MET A 103 -3.61 11.17 2.79
CA MET A 103 -3.94 12.56 3.08
C MET A 103 -4.73 13.25 1.96
N PRO A 104 -4.31 13.23 0.68
CA PRO A 104 -5.08 13.83 -0.40
C PRO A 104 -6.44 13.13 -0.62
N THR A 105 -6.54 11.84 -0.36
CA THR A 105 -7.79 11.09 -0.46
C THR A 105 -8.80 11.55 0.59
N ILE A 106 -8.39 11.59 1.87
CA ILE A 106 -9.24 12.07 2.96
C ILE A 106 -9.57 13.55 2.79
N GLY A 107 -8.58 14.35 2.36
CA GLY A 107 -8.76 15.77 2.12
C GLY A 107 -9.84 16.05 1.07
N ASN A 108 -9.84 15.33 -0.04
CA ASN A 108 -10.89 15.44 -1.05
C ASN A 108 -12.27 15.02 -0.50
N MET A 109 -12.35 13.93 0.26
CA MET A 109 -13.60 13.47 0.86
C MET A 109 -14.20 14.48 1.83
N LEU A 110 -13.37 15.14 2.64
CA LEU A 110 -13.80 16.02 3.72
C LEU A 110 -13.73 17.52 3.37
N GLY A 111 -13.31 17.85 2.14
CA GLY A 111 -13.27 19.20 1.64
C GLY A 111 -12.15 20.09 2.20
N PHE A 112 -11.02 19.48 2.57
CA PHE A 112 -9.83 20.23 2.99
C PHE A 112 -8.59 19.88 2.14
N ASN A 113 -7.59 20.74 2.19
CA ASN A 113 -6.34 20.56 1.47
C ASN A 113 -5.16 20.94 2.38
N ASN A 114 -4.09 20.15 2.32
CA ASN A 114 -2.82 20.46 2.97
C ASN A 114 -1.78 20.82 1.89
N LYS A 115 -1.21 22.02 1.96
CA LYS A 115 -0.23 22.50 0.96
C LYS A 115 1.05 21.66 0.88
N TYR A 116 1.34 20.89 1.90
CA TYR A 116 2.51 20.02 1.98
C TYR A 116 2.21 18.55 1.67
N GLN A 117 0.96 18.20 1.38
CA GLN A 117 0.61 16.83 1.04
C GLN A 117 1.32 16.39 -0.24
N LEU A 118 1.82 15.16 -0.21
CA LEU A 118 2.29 14.43 -1.37
C LEU A 118 1.21 13.45 -1.82
N GLY A 119 1.42 12.81 -2.97
CA GLY A 119 0.54 11.74 -3.45
C GLY A 119 -0.70 12.24 -4.18
N HIS A 120 -1.62 11.31 -4.38
CA HIS A 120 -2.81 11.50 -5.19
C HIS A 120 -4.06 11.05 -4.45
N ASP A 121 -5.19 11.66 -4.75
CA ASP A 121 -6.49 11.15 -4.33
C ASP A 121 -6.80 9.85 -5.09
N ILE A 122 -6.91 8.74 -4.36
CA ILE A 122 -7.11 7.41 -4.94
C ILE A 122 -8.42 7.26 -5.71
N PHE A 123 -9.44 8.06 -5.40
CA PHE A 123 -10.72 8.03 -6.10
C PHE A 123 -10.65 8.68 -7.48
N ASN A 124 -9.66 9.53 -7.72
CA ASN A 124 -9.46 10.27 -8.96
C ASN A 124 -8.30 9.76 -9.82
N ILE A 125 -7.65 8.66 -9.44
CA ILE A 125 -6.64 8.01 -10.29
C ILE A 125 -7.32 7.40 -11.51
N LYS A 126 -7.03 7.94 -12.70
CA LYS A 126 -7.69 7.51 -13.95
C LYS A 126 -6.99 6.33 -14.60
N ASP A 127 -5.66 6.33 -14.62
CA ASP A 127 -4.87 5.32 -15.34
C ASP A 127 -4.12 4.42 -14.35
N GLN A 128 -2.91 4.79 -14.00
CA GLN A 128 -2.13 4.06 -12.99
C GLN A 128 -1.47 5.06 -12.04
N ASN A 129 -1.34 4.66 -10.80
CA ASN A 129 -0.55 5.39 -9.82
C ASN A 129 0.89 4.89 -9.83
N ILE A 130 1.77 5.69 -9.26
CA ILE A 130 3.15 5.32 -8.98
C ILE A 130 3.42 5.51 -7.49
N VAL A 131 3.95 4.48 -6.85
CA VAL A 131 4.41 4.54 -5.47
C VAL A 131 5.93 4.59 -5.46
N VAL A 132 6.47 5.59 -4.78
CA VAL A 132 7.90 5.84 -4.66
C VAL A 132 8.35 5.49 -3.24
N PHE A 133 9.37 4.65 -3.15
CA PHE A 133 9.98 4.27 -1.88
C PHE A 133 11.13 5.23 -1.51
N PRO A 134 11.46 5.36 -0.21
CA PRO A 134 12.57 6.22 0.22
C PRO A 134 13.93 5.88 -0.40
N THR A 135 14.09 4.64 -0.87
CA THR A 135 15.29 4.15 -1.58
C THR A 135 15.42 4.69 -3.01
N GLY A 136 14.39 5.35 -3.54
CA GLY A 136 14.30 5.72 -4.95
C GLY A 136 13.69 4.63 -5.84
N ASN A 137 13.43 3.44 -5.31
CA ASN A 137 12.66 2.42 -6.00
C ASN A 137 11.23 2.93 -6.23
N TRP A 138 10.57 2.41 -7.23
CA TRP A 138 9.18 2.74 -7.47
C TRP A 138 8.39 1.56 -8.02
N VAL A 139 7.07 1.60 -7.83
CA VAL A 139 6.16 0.57 -8.31
C VAL A 139 4.91 1.18 -8.92
N THR A 140 4.44 0.60 -10.01
CA THR A 140 3.13 0.81 -10.62
C THR A 140 2.36 -0.50 -10.60
N ASN A 141 1.14 -0.54 -11.13
CA ASN A 141 0.42 -1.81 -11.30
C ASN A 141 1.12 -2.79 -12.26
N LYS A 142 2.02 -2.29 -13.13
CA LYS A 142 2.66 -3.08 -14.18
C LYS A 142 4.10 -3.44 -13.88
N VAL A 143 4.81 -2.59 -13.18
CA VAL A 143 6.28 -2.69 -13.04
C VAL A 143 6.73 -2.28 -11.66
N TYR A 144 7.66 -3.03 -11.12
CA TYR A 144 8.53 -2.62 -10.03
C TYR A 144 9.92 -2.30 -10.57
N TYR A 145 10.48 -1.17 -10.17
CA TYR A 145 11.83 -0.73 -10.57
C TYR A 145 12.74 -0.58 -9.36
N ASN A 146 13.90 -1.21 -9.46
CA ASN A 146 14.99 -1.09 -8.48
C ASN A 146 15.99 -0.05 -8.96
N SER A 147 15.99 1.13 -8.38
CA SER A 147 16.84 2.25 -8.78
C SER A 147 18.31 2.02 -8.52
N GLN A 148 18.68 1.21 -7.52
CA GLN A 148 20.08 0.92 -7.18
C GLN A 148 20.72 -0.02 -8.19
N LYS A 149 19.93 -0.98 -8.72
CA LYS A 149 20.40 -1.95 -9.70
C LYS A 149 20.20 -1.50 -11.14
N GLY A 150 19.30 -0.56 -11.39
CA GLY A 150 18.85 -0.19 -12.73
C GLY A 150 18.00 -1.29 -13.41
N GLU A 151 17.38 -2.16 -12.62
CA GLU A 151 16.63 -3.31 -13.09
C GLU A 151 15.14 -3.14 -12.83
N TYR A 152 14.30 -3.72 -13.67
CA TYR A 152 12.86 -3.76 -13.46
C TYR A 152 12.32 -5.18 -13.48
N LEU A 153 11.19 -5.37 -12.79
CA LEU A 153 10.38 -6.59 -12.81
C LEU A 153 8.99 -6.25 -13.34
N SER A 154 8.58 -6.94 -14.41
CA SER A 154 7.20 -6.85 -14.89
C SER A 154 6.27 -7.60 -13.94
N LEU A 155 5.15 -6.98 -13.56
CA LEU A 155 4.15 -7.54 -12.64
C LEU A 155 2.97 -8.16 -13.34
N ASP A 156 2.70 -7.75 -14.58
CA ASP A 156 1.58 -8.22 -15.42
C ASP A 156 2.05 -8.95 -16.68
N GLY A 157 3.36 -9.15 -16.83
CA GLY A 157 3.98 -9.78 -18.00
C GLY A 157 4.17 -8.83 -19.19
N SER A 158 3.76 -7.56 -19.09
CA SER A 158 3.96 -6.58 -20.16
C SER A 158 5.41 -6.08 -20.19
N ALA A 159 5.88 -5.68 -21.37
CA ALA A 159 7.13 -4.95 -21.51
C ALA A 159 6.93 -3.48 -21.12
N ILE A 160 7.97 -2.88 -20.57
CA ILE A 160 8.03 -1.43 -20.29
C ILE A 160 9.10 -0.81 -21.22
N SER A 161 8.82 0.38 -21.73
CA SER A 161 9.78 1.13 -22.54
C SER A 161 10.81 1.85 -21.67
N GLU A 162 12.00 2.07 -22.21
CA GLU A 162 13.03 2.89 -21.56
C GLU A 162 12.55 4.32 -21.28
N GLU A 163 11.72 4.88 -22.17
CA GLU A 163 11.12 6.19 -21.98
C GLU A 163 10.20 6.23 -20.75
N GLU A 164 9.40 5.19 -20.53
CA GLU A 164 8.52 5.09 -19.36
C GLU A 164 9.33 4.90 -18.06
N ILE A 165 10.40 4.11 -18.11
CA ILE A 165 11.34 3.95 -16.98
C ILE A 165 11.98 5.30 -16.63
N ASP A 166 12.49 6.04 -17.62
CA ASP A 166 13.12 7.35 -17.43
C ASP A 166 12.13 8.37 -16.87
N LYS A 167 10.93 8.44 -17.43
CA LYS A 167 9.84 9.32 -16.96
C LYS A 167 9.49 9.05 -15.50
N ASN A 168 9.26 7.79 -15.14
CA ASN A 168 8.87 7.40 -13.79
C ASN A 168 10.01 7.60 -12.78
N SER A 169 11.26 7.35 -13.18
CA SER A 169 12.44 7.57 -12.35
C SER A 169 12.70 9.06 -12.10
N LYS A 170 12.47 9.92 -13.09
CA LYS A 170 12.51 11.39 -12.92
C LYS A 170 11.41 11.87 -11.99
N TYR A 171 10.21 11.32 -12.10
CA TYR A 171 9.11 11.62 -11.18
C TYR A 171 9.48 11.21 -9.75
N ALA A 172 10.01 9.99 -9.54
CA ALA A 172 10.43 9.49 -8.25
C ALA A 172 11.48 10.40 -7.60
N SER A 173 12.52 10.78 -8.35
CA SER A 173 13.55 11.70 -7.88
C SER A 173 12.99 13.06 -7.50
N LYS A 174 12.07 13.60 -8.31
CA LYS A 174 11.41 14.88 -8.02
C LYS A 174 10.58 14.81 -6.74
N LEU A 175 9.79 13.74 -6.56
CA LEU A 175 8.95 13.55 -5.37
C LEU A 175 9.79 13.48 -4.09
N LEU A 176 10.88 12.72 -4.11
CA LEU A 176 11.80 12.61 -2.97
C LEU A 176 12.47 13.95 -2.66
N ASN A 177 12.89 14.70 -3.68
CA ASN A 177 13.45 16.03 -3.47
C ASN A 177 12.45 17.01 -2.86
N VAL A 178 11.19 16.98 -3.30
CA VAL A 178 10.12 17.81 -2.70
C VAL A 178 9.89 17.41 -1.26
N SER A 179 9.78 16.10 -0.96
CA SER A 179 9.62 15.60 0.39
C SER A 179 10.75 16.05 1.32
N ASN A 180 11.99 15.90 0.87
CA ASN A 180 13.15 16.33 1.64
C ASN A 180 13.17 17.85 1.88
N ASN A 181 12.80 18.63 0.87
CA ASN A 181 12.75 20.10 1.00
C ASN A 181 11.67 20.53 2.00
N VAL A 182 10.50 19.89 2.01
CA VAL A 182 9.46 20.16 3.02
C VAL A 182 9.97 19.90 4.43
N ILE A 183 10.73 18.81 4.63
CA ILE A 183 11.26 18.46 5.96
C ILE A 183 12.38 19.42 6.41
N VAL A 184 13.20 19.87 5.49
CA VAL A 184 14.40 20.67 5.82
C VAL A 184 14.11 22.17 5.94
N TYR A 185 13.16 22.70 5.18
CA TYR A 185 12.94 24.15 5.03
C TYR A 185 11.61 24.64 5.58
N ASP A 186 10.76 23.78 6.13
CA ASP A 186 9.54 24.14 6.82
C ASP A 186 9.69 23.95 8.33
#